data_30632a130617ccc8b79d1288386f201a
#
_entry.id   30632a130617ccc8b79d1288386f201a
#
_cell.length_a   1.000
_cell.length_b   1.000
_cell.length_c   1.000
_cell.angle_alpha   90.00
_cell.angle_beta   90.00
_cell.angle_gamma   90.00
#
_symmetry.space_group_name_H-M   'P 1'
#
loop_
_entity.id
_entity.type
_entity.pdbx_description
1 polymer ?
#
loop_
_entity_poly.entity_id
_entity_poly.type
_entity_poly.pdbx_seq_one_letter_code
_entity_poly.pdbx_strand_id
1 'polypeptide(L)'
;MMLTNSWNDCSETHPDCLALRRDSRSQGVSDPDNLPFMLCPHEATTAVLLVHGFTATPWEMRPLAEFLAEAGIASLAVCLPGHGTSPEDLATRRWEDWLDASVDGYEILSKKFQVIYGMGMSTGCLILLTMAQANAFNGLVLFSPYLRVLHRLAPYAGWLRWLRPYHVKPAVEGLDERYYKRRPLAGIHQINRLLQTVRRQLPQIVCPVLAFNGEGDQTVDIDSGRELVDLLGSSVKIHERYGLDVSHVLTREENPCRWSMFIQAVRFAQELENPGTAAARVR
;
A
#
# COMPACT_ATOMS: atom_id res chain seq x y z
N MET A 1 9.04 -28.63 -18.18
CA MET A 1 7.87 -28.91 -17.35
C MET A 1 7.32 -27.54 -16.96
N MET A 2 6.28 -27.05 -17.64
CA MET A 2 5.63 -25.78 -17.28
C MET A 2 4.98 -26.00 -15.91
N LEU A 3 5.44 -25.30 -14.89
CA LEU A 3 4.76 -25.21 -13.62
C LEU A 3 3.40 -24.58 -13.92
N THR A 4 2.33 -25.35 -13.82
CA THR A 4 0.97 -24.80 -13.84
C THR A 4 0.89 -23.87 -12.64
N ASN A 5 0.73 -22.57 -12.90
CA ASN A 5 0.52 -21.59 -11.85
C ASN A 5 -0.63 -22.10 -10.96
N SER A 6 -0.36 -22.24 -9.66
CA SER A 6 -1.36 -22.67 -8.67
C SER A 6 -2.43 -21.59 -8.41
N TRP A 7 -2.39 -20.48 -9.14
CA TRP A 7 -3.30 -19.34 -9.01
C TRP A 7 -3.72 -18.79 -10.38
N ASN A 8 -4.88 -18.15 -10.42
CA ASN A 8 -5.42 -17.47 -11.59
C ASN A 8 -5.37 -15.94 -11.41
N ASP A 9 -5.04 -15.24 -12.50
CA ASP A 9 -5.34 -13.81 -12.61
C ASP A 9 -6.84 -13.67 -12.92
N CYS A 10 -7.62 -13.32 -11.91
CA CYS A 10 -9.07 -13.18 -11.99
C CYS A 10 -9.51 -11.77 -12.43
N SER A 11 -8.57 -10.90 -12.79
CA SER A 11 -8.84 -9.50 -13.08
C SER A 11 -9.83 -9.28 -14.23
N GLU A 12 -9.81 -10.17 -15.22
CA GLU A 12 -10.69 -10.11 -16.40
C GLU A 12 -11.90 -11.06 -16.32
N THR A 13 -12.06 -11.80 -15.20
CA THR A 13 -13.14 -12.79 -15.05
C THR A 13 -14.01 -12.54 -13.84
N HIS A 14 -13.46 -11.95 -12.75
CA HIS A 14 -14.23 -11.67 -11.54
C HIS A 14 -15.11 -10.43 -11.73
N PRO A 15 -16.45 -10.52 -11.57
CA PRO A 15 -17.37 -9.42 -11.89
C PRO A 15 -17.05 -8.10 -11.18
N ASP A 16 -16.74 -8.17 -9.88
CA ASP A 16 -16.43 -6.97 -9.09
C ASP A 16 -15.09 -6.34 -9.52
N CYS A 17 -14.06 -7.16 -9.82
CA CYS A 17 -12.80 -6.64 -10.34
C CYS A 17 -12.97 -5.98 -11.72
N LEU A 18 -13.78 -6.59 -12.59
CA LEU A 18 -14.15 -5.99 -13.88
C LEU A 18 -14.89 -4.64 -13.70
N ALA A 19 -15.71 -4.50 -12.66
CA ALA A 19 -16.37 -3.25 -12.35
C ALA A 19 -15.35 -2.17 -11.95
N LEU A 20 -14.42 -2.47 -11.03
CA LEU A 20 -13.34 -1.56 -10.66
C LEU A 20 -12.46 -1.15 -11.87
N ARG A 21 -12.13 -2.11 -12.74
CA ARG A 21 -11.34 -1.84 -13.96
C ARG A 21 -12.09 -0.93 -14.93
N ARG A 22 -13.39 -1.14 -15.12
CA ARG A 22 -14.23 -0.26 -15.95
C ARG A 22 -14.30 1.15 -15.38
N ASP A 23 -14.45 1.28 -14.07
CA ASP A 23 -14.47 2.57 -13.40
C ASP A 23 -13.13 3.30 -13.57
N SER A 24 -12.01 2.64 -13.30
CA SER A 24 -10.67 3.20 -13.50
C SER A 24 -10.44 3.64 -14.96
N ARG A 25 -10.88 2.84 -15.95
CA ARG A 25 -10.83 3.23 -17.36
C ARG A 25 -11.67 4.46 -17.66
N SER A 26 -12.87 4.56 -17.08
CA SER A 26 -13.75 5.73 -17.23
C SER A 26 -13.12 7.00 -16.65
N GLN A 27 -12.28 6.87 -15.64
CA GLN A 27 -11.49 7.95 -15.05
C GLN A 27 -10.22 8.29 -15.85
N GLY A 28 -9.90 7.56 -16.92
CA GLY A 28 -8.79 7.86 -17.81
C GLY A 28 -7.54 6.98 -17.64
N VAL A 29 -7.60 5.91 -16.85
CA VAL A 29 -6.50 4.93 -16.76
C VAL A 29 -6.45 4.13 -18.07
N SER A 30 -5.43 4.36 -18.90
CA SER A 30 -5.28 3.75 -20.23
C SER A 30 -4.34 2.56 -20.25
N ASP A 31 -3.28 2.58 -19.45
CA ASP A 31 -2.32 1.47 -19.36
C ASP A 31 -2.96 0.29 -18.60
N PRO A 32 -3.04 -0.91 -19.19
CA PRO A 32 -3.61 -2.11 -18.55
C PRO A 32 -2.92 -2.51 -17.25
N ASP A 33 -1.61 -2.26 -17.12
CA ASP A 33 -0.83 -2.59 -15.92
C ASP A 33 -1.18 -1.68 -14.73
N ASN A 34 -1.73 -0.49 -15.01
CA ASN A 34 -2.16 0.47 -14.01
C ASN A 34 -3.59 0.25 -13.50
N LEU A 35 -4.32 -0.69 -14.08
CA LEU A 35 -5.67 -1.03 -13.67
C LEU A 35 -5.68 -1.87 -12.38
N PRO A 36 -6.77 -1.82 -11.59
CA PRO A 36 -6.98 -2.77 -10.50
C PRO A 36 -6.84 -4.21 -10.99
N PHE A 37 -6.30 -5.07 -10.15
CA PHE A 37 -6.17 -6.49 -10.47
C PHE A 37 -6.44 -7.38 -9.25
N MET A 38 -6.83 -8.64 -9.51
CA MET A 38 -7.13 -9.63 -8.50
C MET A 38 -6.46 -10.96 -8.82
N LEU A 39 -5.65 -11.47 -7.89
CA LEU A 39 -5.03 -12.79 -7.98
C LEU A 39 -5.72 -13.75 -7.01
N CYS A 40 -6.16 -14.89 -7.54
CA CYS A 40 -6.96 -15.86 -6.78
C CYS A 40 -6.35 -17.25 -6.84
N PRO A 41 -5.62 -17.71 -5.80
CA PRO A 41 -5.32 -19.12 -5.61
C PRO A 41 -6.59 -19.95 -5.45
N HIS A 42 -6.57 -21.20 -5.92
CA HIS A 42 -7.78 -22.05 -6.01
C HIS A 42 -8.48 -22.27 -4.66
N GLU A 43 -7.75 -22.46 -3.58
CA GLU A 43 -8.28 -22.79 -2.25
C GLU A 43 -8.00 -21.69 -1.22
N ALA A 44 -7.82 -20.46 -1.67
CA ALA A 44 -7.50 -19.36 -0.77
C ALA A 44 -8.65 -19.12 0.24
N THR A 45 -8.32 -19.15 1.52
CA THR A 45 -9.21 -18.80 2.65
C THR A 45 -8.91 -17.40 3.19
N THR A 46 -7.77 -16.86 2.82
CA THR A 46 -7.21 -15.57 3.25
C THR A 46 -7.03 -14.65 2.07
N ALA A 47 -7.33 -13.37 2.27
CA ALA A 47 -7.13 -12.35 1.25
C ALA A 47 -6.35 -11.14 1.77
N VAL A 48 -5.75 -10.41 0.84
CA VAL A 48 -5.02 -9.17 1.11
C VAL A 48 -5.55 -8.04 0.23
N LEU A 49 -5.92 -6.92 0.86
CA LEU A 49 -6.11 -5.66 0.17
C LEU A 49 -4.76 -4.98 -0.02
N LEU A 50 -4.39 -4.68 -1.26
CA LEU A 50 -3.14 -4.05 -1.63
C LEU A 50 -3.39 -2.59 -2.04
N VAL A 51 -2.68 -1.66 -1.39
CA VAL A 51 -2.83 -0.21 -1.62
C VAL A 51 -1.46 0.41 -1.95
N HIS A 52 -1.35 0.96 -3.16
CA HIS A 52 -0.11 1.56 -3.67
C HIS A 52 0.19 2.95 -3.08
N GLY A 53 1.38 3.47 -3.36
CA GLY A 53 1.85 4.78 -2.91
C GLY A 53 1.36 5.95 -3.77
N PHE A 54 1.65 7.17 -3.30
CA PHE A 54 1.34 8.41 -4.02
C PHE A 54 2.11 8.51 -5.33
N THR A 55 1.43 8.83 -6.41
CA THR A 55 1.90 8.87 -7.81
C THR A 55 2.25 7.51 -8.42
N ALA A 56 2.07 6.42 -7.69
CA ALA A 56 2.20 5.05 -8.17
C ALA A 56 0.84 4.52 -8.70
N THR A 57 0.78 3.24 -9.00
CA THR A 57 -0.43 2.54 -9.49
C THR A 57 -0.45 1.11 -8.93
N PRO A 58 -1.51 0.31 -9.14
CA PRO A 58 -1.54 -1.08 -8.73
C PRO A 58 -0.33 -1.91 -9.17
N TRP A 59 0.29 -1.56 -10.31
CA TRP A 59 1.53 -2.15 -10.78
C TRP A 59 2.65 -2.19 -9.73
N GLU A 60 2.75 -1.18 -8.85
CA GLU A 60 3.73 -1.14 -7.75
C GLU A 60 3.59 -2.34 -6.80
N MET A 61 2.37 -2.84 -6.64
CA MET A 61 2.04 -3.94 -5.73
C MET A 61 2.06 -5.32 -6.41
N ARG A 62 2.21 -5.38 -7.74
CA ARG A 62 2.15 -6.63 -8.50
C ARG A 62 3.16 -7.69 -8.02
N PRO A 63 4.45 -7.39 -7.77
CA PRO A 63 5.39 -8.40 -7.29
C PRO A 63 5.02 -9.01 -5.94
N LEU A 64 4.46 -8.19 -5.03
CA LEU A 64 3.96 -8.68 -3.74
C LEU A 64 2.73 -9.56 -3.93
N ALA A 65 1.80 -9.15 -4.81
CA ALA A 65 0.59 -9.93 -5.10
C ALA A 65 0.91 -11.32 -5.67
N GLU A 66 1.86 -11.40 -6.58
CA GLU A 66 2.30 -12.67 -7.17
C GLU A 66 2.95 -13.57 -6.11
N PHE A 67 3.78 -13.00 -5.24
CA PHE A 67 4.38 -13.74 -4.13
C PHE A 67 3.33 -14.26 -3.13
N LEU A 68 2.30 -13.44 -2.82
CA LEU A 68 1.15 -13.85 -2.00
C LEU A 68 0.38 -14.99 -2.66
N ALA A 69 0.14 -14.90 -3.97
CA ALA A 69 -0.58 -15.92 -4.72
C ALA A 69 0.17 -17.26 -4.75
N GLU A 70 1.50 -17.25 -4.87
CA GLU A 70 2.34 -18.44 -4.72
C GLU A 70 2.25 -19.05 -3.32
N ALA A 71 2.03 -18.23 -2.29
CA ALA A 71 1.82 -18.67 -0.91
C ALA A 71 0.37 -19.09 -0.62
N GLY A 72 -0.53 -19.12 -1.62
CA GLY A 72 -1.93 -19.51 -1.46
C GLY A 72 -2.85 -18.42 -0.91
N ILE A 73 -2.41 -17.16 -0.91
CA ILE A 73 -3.15 -16.02 -0.38
C ILE A 73 -3.72 -15.19 -1.55
N ALA A 74 -5.03 -14.96 -1.56
CA ALA A 74 -5.68 -14.12 -2.55
C ALA A 74 -5.32 -12.64 -2.34
N SER A 75 -5.36 -11.84 -3.40
CA SER A 75 -5.11 -10.41 -3.28
C SER A 75 -5.93 -9.59 -4.27
N LEU A 76 -6.31 -8.38 -3.85
CA LEU A 76 -6.91 -7.35 -4.69
C LEU A 76 -6.11 -6.06 -4.55
N ALA A 77 -5.54 -5.57 -5.65
CA ALA A 77 -4.89 -4.28 -5.71
C ALA A 77 -5.84 -3.24 -6.31
N VAL A 78 -6.12 -2.18 -5.56
CA VAL A 78 -6.98 -1.09 -6.00
C VAL A 78 -6.16 0.01 -6.68
N CYS A 79 -6.78 0.73 -7.62
CA CYS A 79 -6.21 1.95 -8.22
C CYS A 79 -6.83 3.16 -7.51
N LEU A 80 -6.00 3.96 -6.87
CA LEU A 80 -6.47 5.17 -6.19
C LEU A 80 -6.84 6.24 -7.23
N PRO A 81 -8.00 6.92 -7.13
CA PRO A 81 -8.42 7.95 -8.05
C PRO A 81 -7.36 9.03 -8.31
N GLY A 82 -7.17 9.40 -9.57
CA GLY A 82 -6.14 10.34 -10.01
C GLY A 82 -4.76 9.71 -10.25
N HIS A 83 -4.58 8.42 -9.97
CA HIS A 83 -3.35 7.68 -10.25
C HIS A 83 -3.49 6.88 -11.55
N GLY A 84 -2.40 6.72 -12.29
CA GLY A 84 -2.43 6.07 -13.61
C GLY A 84 -3.10 6.90 -14.72
N THR A 85 -3.48 8.14 -14.43
CA THR A 85 -4.13 9.10 -15.35
C THR A 85 -3.16 10.24 -15.69
N SER A 86 -3.21 11.35 -14.92
CA SER A 86 -2.31 12.48 -15.08
C SER A 86 -2.07 13.22 -13.75
N PRO A 87 -0.96 14.00 -13.64
CA PRO A 87 -0.75 14.87 -12.49
C PRO A 87 -1.86 15.92 -12.31
N GLU A 88 -2.50 16.34 -13.41
CA GLU A 88 -3.61 17.29 -13.42
C GLU A 88 -4.87 16.68 -12.80
N ASP A 89 -5.20 15.44 -13.15
CA ASP A 89 -6.31 14.71 -12.53
C ASP A 89 -6.05 14.48 -11.05
N LEU A 90 -4.84 13.99 -10.68
CA LEU A 90 -4.46 13.80 -9.28
C LEU A 90 -4.55 15.09 -8.45
N ALA A 91 -4.31 16.27 -9.06
CA ALA A 91 -4.44 17.56 -8.39
C ALA A 91 -5.89 17.89 -7.98
N THR A 92 -6.88 17.28 -8.61
CA THR A 92 -8.31 17.49 -8.31
C THR A 92 -8.84 16.57 -7.22
N ARG A 93 -8.11 15.47 -6.92
CA ARG A 93 -8.59 14.42 -6.01
C ARG A 93 -8.38 14.77 -4.55
N ARG A 94 -9.26 14.25 -3.70
CA ARG A 94 -9.18 14.35 -2.25
C ARG A 94 -8.69 13.02 -1.68
N TRP A 95 -8.10 13.05 -0.49
CA TRP A 95 -7.68 11.82 0.18
C TRP A 95 -8.86 10.90 0.54
N GLU A 96 -10.04 11.49 0.72
CA GLU A 96 -11.28 10.75 0.94
C GLU A 96 -11.64 9.88 -0.27
N ASP A 97 -11.40 10.36 -1.52
CA ASP A 97 -11.62 9.56 -2.74
C ASP A 97 -10.71 8.32 -2.77
N TRP A 98 -9.47 8.45 -2.26
CA TRP A 98 -8.54 7.31 -2.15
C TRP A 98 -8.99 6.31 -1.09
N LEU A 99 -9.53 6.82 0.03
CA LEU A 99 -10.10 5.98 1.09
C LEU A 99 -11.30 5.20 0.55
N ASP A 100 -12.24 5.87 -0.12
CA ASP A 100 -13.46 5.25 -0.66
C ASP A 100 -13.12 4.12 -1.63
N ALA A 101 -12.21 4.34 -2.59
CA ALA A 101 -11.75 3.29 -3.51
C ALA A 101 -11.11 2.09 -2.79
N SER A 102 -10.46 2.32 -1.64
CA SER A 102 -9.86 1.24 -0.85
C SER A 102 -10.91 0.50 -0.01
N VAL A 103 -11.94 1.21 0.47
CA VAL A 103 -13.10 0.61 1.15
C VAL A 103 -13.87 -0.29 0.17
N ASP A 104 -14.13 0.17 -1.05
CA ASP A 104 -14.76 -0.64 -2.11
C ASP A 104 -13.98 -1.95 -2.34
N GLY A 105 -12.64 -1.87 -2.39
CA GLY A 105 -11.78 -3.04 -2.52
C GLY A 105 -11.89 -4.01 -1.33
N TYR A 106 -11.96 -3.48 -0.11
CA TYR A 106 -12.17 -4.27 1.09
C TYR A 106 -13.55 -4.95 1.08
N GLU A 107 -14.60 -4.23 0.71
CA GLU A 107 -15.96 -4.77 0.62
C GLU A 107 -16.07 -5.91 -0.39
N ILE A 108 -15.38 -5.80 -1.53
CA ILE A 108 -15.30 -6.89 -2.51
C ILE A 108 -14.68 -8.14 -1.90
N LEU A 109 -13.57 -8.01 -1.18
CA LEU A 109 -12.92 -9.14 -0.53
C LEU A 109 -13.78 -9.73 0.59
N SER A 110 -14.46 -8.90 1.38
CA SER A 110 -15.28 -9.32 2.51
C SER A 110 -16.52 -10.15 2.11
N LYS A 111 -16.95 -10.09 0.85
CA LYS A 111 -18.02 -10.96 0.31
C LYS A 111 -17.63 -12.44 0.33
N LYS A 112 -16.34 -12.76 0.26
CA LYS A 112 -15.83 -14.13 0.13
C LYS A 112 -14.90 -14.54 1.27
N PHE A 113 -14.11 -13.62 1.80
CA PHE A 113 -13.05 -13.91 2.77
C PHE A 113 -13.40 -13.36 4.15
N GLN A 114 -13.26 -14.20 5.18
CA GLN A 114 -13.41 -13.77 6.59
C GLN A 114 -12.08 -13.27 7.17
N VAL A 115 -10.95 -13.73 6.61
CA VAL A 115 -9.61 -13.33 7.02
C VAL A 115 -9.06 -12.39 5.96
N ILE A 116 -8.93 -11.12 6.32
CA ILE A 116 -8.47 -10.07 5.41
C ILE A 116 -7.35 -9.27 6.07
N TYR A 117 -6.20 -9.20 5.39
CA TYR A 117 -5.09 -8.33 5.75
C TYR A 117 -5.05 -7.10 4.83
N GLY A 118 -4.47 -6.02 5.34
CA GLY A 118 -4.13 -4.85 4.53
C GLY A 118 -2.61 -4.78 4.34
N MET A 119 -2.14 -4.64 3.10
CA MET A 119 -0.72 -4.39 2.83
C MET A 119 -0.58 -3.16 1.94
N GLY A 120 0.18 -2.16 2.40
CA GLY A 120 0.27 -0.87 1.73
C GLY A 120 1.68 -0.35 1.60
N MET A 121 1.89 0.45 0.55
CA MET A 121 3.16 1.13 0.29
C MET A 121 3.00 2.64 0.55
N SER A 122 3.86 3.23 1.40
CA SER A 122 3.95 4.68 1.59
C SER A 122 2.59 5.31 1.95
N THR A 123 1.98 6.12 1.08
CA THR A 123 0.64 6.70 1.29
C THR A 123 -0.45 5.63 1.43
N GLY A 124 -0.29 4.46 0.78
CA GLY A 124 -1.18 3.31 0.97
C GLY A 124 -1.21 2.83 2.42
N CYS A 125 -0.10 2.94 3.16
CA CYS A 125 -0.08 2.66 4.60
C CYS A 125 -1.02 3.59 5.37
N LEU A 126 -1.04 4.88 5.03
CA LEU A 126 -1.88 5.88 5.70
C LEU A 126 -3.37 5.61 5.45
N ILE A 127 -3.72 5.20 4.23
CA ILE A 127 -5.09 4.81 3.88
C ILE A 127 -5.51 3.59 4.70
N LEU A 128 -4.71 2.52 4.71
CA LEU A 128 -5.01 1.31 5.48
C LEU A 128 -5.12 1.57 6.99
N LEU A 129 -4.26 2.41 7.55
CA LEU A 129 -4.36 2.83 8.95
C LEU A 129 -5.66 3.59 9.25
N THR A 130 -6.12 4.41 8.30
CA THR A 130 -7.42 5.11 8.43
C THR A 130 -8.58 4.12 8.37
N MET A 131 -8.51 3.12 7.49
CA MET A 131 -9.52 2.06 7.37
C MET A 131 -9.59 1.17 8.61
N ALA A 132 -8.44 0.87 9.23
CA ALA A 132 -8.34 -0.10 10.34
C ALA A 132 -9.13 0.30 11.60
N GLN A 133 -9.59 1.54 11.71
CA GLN A 133 -10.49 1.97 12.76
C GLN A 133 -11.93 1.45 12.54
N ALA A 134 -12.37 1.41 11.28
CA ALA A 134 -13.76 1.04 10.92
C ALA A 134 -13.86 -0.39 10.39
N ASN A 135 -12.82 -0.90 9.76
CA ASN A 135 -12.80 -2.22 9.12
C ASN A 135 -11.98 -3.21 9.95
N ALA A 136 -12.48 -4.43 10.06
CA ALA A 136 -11.86 -5.50 10.83
C ALA A 136 -10.75 -6.19 10.03
N PHE A 137 -9.59 -5.55 9.87
CA PHE A 137 -8.40 -6.23 9.37
C PHE A 137 -7.84 -7.20 10.41
N ASN A 138 -7.47 -8.40 9.98
CA ASN A 138 -6.77 -9.38 10.81
C ASN A 138 -5.32 -8.95 11.12
N GLY A 139 -4.76 -8.07 10.31
CA GLY A 139 -3.47 -7.42 10.53
C GLY A 139 -3.10 -6.52 9.36
N LEU A 140 -2.10 -5.66 9.57
CA LEU A 140 -1.56 -4.76 8.55
C LEU A 140 -0.07 -5.01 8.33
N VAL A 141 0.37 -4.94 7.08
CA VAL A 141 1.79 -4.87 6.72
C VAL A 141 2.05 -3.55 6.00
N LEU A 142 2.94 -2.76 6.55
CA LEU A 142 3.19 -1.39 6.14
C LEU A 142 4.60 -1.27 5.55
N PHE A 143 4.69 -0.96 4.26
CA PHE A 143 5.93 -0.73 3.55
C PHE A 143 6.22 0.78 3.47
N SER A 144 7.29 1.23 4.10
CA SER A 144 7.66 2.66 4.26
C SER A 144 6.57 3.53 4.88
N PRO A 145 5.97 3.14 6.03
CA PRO A 145 5.05 4.01 6.76
C PRO A 145 5.77 5.23 7.30
N TYR A 146 5.03 6.34 7.45
CA TYR A 146 5.62 7.60 7.92
C TYR A 146 4.58 8.52 8.57
N LEU A 147 5.07 9.45 9.38
CA LEU A 147 4.32 10.61 9.87
C LEU A 147 4.89 11.93 9.36
N ARG A 148 6.11 11.92 8.83
CA ARG A 148 6.79 13.12 8.29
C ARG A 148 7.48 12.78 6.97
N VAL A 149 7.42 13.73 6.03
CA VAL A 149 8.24 13.70 4.81
C VAL A 149 9.49 14.57 5.00
N LEU A 150 10.60 14.21 4.34
CA LEU A 150 11.87 14.95 4.48
C LEU A 150 11.84 16.32 3.84
N HIS A 151 11.00 16.54 2.82
CA HIS A 151 10.95 17.82 2.10
C HIS A 151 10.37 18.92 3.00
N ARG A 152 11.22 19.90 3.38
CA ARG A 152 10.90 20.98 4.34
C ARG A 152 9.66 21.81 3.98
N LEU A 153 9.35 21.94 2.69
CA LEU A 153 8.18 22.71 2.22
C LEU A 153 6.91 21.89 2.12
N ALA A 154 6.94 20.56 2.31
CA ALA A 154 5.76 19.72 2.23
C ALA A 154 4.63 20.14 3.17
N PRO A 155 4.87 20.57 4.43
CA PRO A 155 3.80 21.07 5.31
C PRO A 155 3.07 22.29 4.76
N TYR A 156 3.73 23.09 3.94
CA TYR A 156 3.19 24.31 3.35
C TYR A 156 2.55 24.10 1.96
N ALA A 157 2.43 22.87 1.50
CA ALA A 157 1.87 22.53 0.18
C ALA A 157 0.48 23.14 -0.05
N GLY A 158 -0.36 23.23 1.00
CA GLY A 158 -1.68 23.83 0.93
C GLY A 158 -1.71 25.30 0.52
N TRP A 159 -0.66 26.06 0.88
CA TRP A 159 -0.50 27.44 0.47
C TRP A 159 0.32 27.57 -0.82
N LEU A 160 1.41 26.81 -0.93
CA LEU A 160 2.33 26.87 -2.06
C LEU A 160 1.70 26.45 -3.39
N ARG A 161 0.67 25.59 -3.38
CA ARG A 161 -0.05 25.13 -4.58
C ARG A 161 -0.63 26.26 -5.44
N TRP A 162 -0.91 27.41 -4.84
CA TRP A 162 -1.43 28.57 -5.56
C TRP A 162 -0.33 29.36 -6.28
N LEU A 163 0.93 29.25 -5.84
CA LEU A 163 2.09 29.90 -6.45
C LEU A 163 2.83 28.95 -7.40
N ARG A 164 2.91 27.67 -7.04
CA ARG A 164 3.59 26.63 -7.79
C ARG A 164 2.80 25.33 -7.71
N PRO A 165 2.03 24.98 -8.75
CA PRO A 165 1.09 23.84 -8.65
C PRO A 165 1.80 22.48 -8.56
N TYR A 166 3.04 22.34 -9.05
CA TYR A 166 3.76 21.08 -9.10
C TYR A 166 5.16 21.17 -8.50
N HIS A 167 5.56 20.09 -7.84
CA HIS A 167 6.96 19.80 -7.51
C HIS A 167 7.50 18.80 -8.53
N VAL A 168 8.59 19.17 -9.22
CA VAL A 168 9.27 18.27 -10.16
C VAL A 168 10.32 17.50 -9.40
N LYS A 169 10.20 16.17 -9.37
CA LYS A 169 11.24 15.30 -8.81
C LYS A 169 12.39 15.25 -9.82
N PRO A 170 13.65 15.42 -9.40
CA PRO A 170 14.80 15.14 -10.27
C PRO A 170 14.66 13.71 -10.83
N ALA A 171 15.08 13.51 -12.09
CA ALA A 171 15.17 12.18 -12.66
C ALA A 171 16.10 11.33 -11.78
N VAL A 172 15.58 10.27 -11.23
CA VAL A 172 16.38 9.26 -10.53
C VAL A 172 16.55 8.12 -11.51
N GLU A 173 17.79 7.78 -11.80
CA GLU A 173 18.13 6.65 -12.66
C GLU A 173 17.50 5.36 -12.05
N GLY A 174 16.77 4.60 -12.88
CA GLY A 174 16.05 3.39 -12.43
C GLY A 174 14.65 3.61 -11.87
N LEU A 175 14.18 4.86 -11.69
CA LEU A 175 12.78 5.07 -11.33
C LEU A 175 11.89 4.90 -12.58
N ASP A 176 10.99 3.92 -12.53
CA ASP A 176 10.08 3.61 -13.61
C ASP A 176 9.26 4.85 -14.05
N GLU A 177 9.08 5.00 -15.38
CA GLU A 177 8.31 6.09 -15.97
C GLU A 177 6.82 6.11 -15.56
N ARG A 178 6.35 5.03 -14.95
CA ARG A 178 4.97 4.89 -14.42
C ARG A 178 4.69 5.75 -13.20
N TYR A 179 5.73 6.26 -12.52
CA TYR A 179 5.56 7.27 -11.47
C TYR A 179 5.49 8.67 -12.06
N TYR A 180 4.57 9.49 -11.56
CA TYR A 180 4.49 10.88 -12.01
C TYR A 180 5.78 11.67 -11.69
N LYS A 181 6.43 12.17 -12.73
CA LYS A 181 7.62 13.06 -12.61
C LYS A 181 7.24 14.41 -11.98
N ARG A 182 6.01 14.89 -12.22
CA ARG A 182 5.44 16.10 -11.64
C ARG A 182 4.45 15.72 -10.54
N ARG A 183 4.77 16.04 -9.30
CA ARG A 183 3.91 15.77 -8.16
C ARG A 183 3.04 16.99 -7.87
N PRO A 184 1.70 16.91 -7.93
CA PRO A 184 0.83 18.04 -7.64
C PRO A 184 0.91 18.42 -6.17
N LEU A 185 1.15 19.69 -5.86
CA LEU A 185 1.16 20.18 -4.48
C LEU A 185 -0.23 20.10 -3.83
N ALA A 186 -1.30 20.12 -4.63
CA ALA A 186 -2.65 19.84 -4.15
C ALA A 186 -2.76 18.42 -3.57
N GLY A 187 -2.19 17.41 -4.25
CA GLY A 187 -2.14 16.03 -3.74
C GLY A 187 -1.28 15.91 -2.47
N ILE A 188 -0.12 16.58 -2.41
CA ILE A 188 0.71 16.63 -1.19
C ILE A 188 -0.07 17.29 -0.03
N HIS A 189 -0.88 18.31 -0.30
CA HIS A 189 -1.77 18.89 0.70
C HIS A 189 -2.81 17.88 1.21
N GLN A 190 -3.35 17.04 0.33
CA GLN A 190 -4.27 15.97 0.76
C GLN A 190 -3.57 14.94 1.65
N ILE A 191 -2.31 14.57 1.35
CA ILE A 191 -1.50 13.72 2.24
C ILE A 191 -1.33 14.36 3.61
N ASN A 192 -1.06 15.67 3.70
CA ASN A 192 -0.93 16.37 4.98
C ASN A 192 -2.23 16.31 5.80
N ARG A 193 -3.40 16.42 5.16
CA ARG A 193 -4.71 16.25 5.81
C ARG A 193 -4.90 14.82 6.31
N LEU A 194 -4.57 13.84 5.49
CA LEU A 194 -4.63 12.41 5.85
C LEU A 194 -3.71 12.11 7.04
N LEU A 195 -2.47 12.63 7.05
CA LEU A 195 -1.54 12.48 8.17
C LEU A 195 -2.11 13.02 9.49
N GLN A 196 -2.83 14.15 9.45
CA GLN A 196 -3.49 14.68 10.64
C GLN A 196 -4.60 13.76 11.18
N THR A 197 -5.32 13.10 10.26
CA THR A 197 -6.34 12.11 10.62
C THR A 197 -5.70 10.86 11.21
N VAL A 198 -4.72 10.28 10.51
CA VAL A 198 -3.99 9.09 10.97
C VAL A 198 -3.41 9.29 12.37
N ARG A 199 -2.70 10.40 12.63
CA ARG A 199 -2.11 10.67 13.97
C ARG A 199 -3.11 10.58 15.11
N ARG A 200 -4.34 11.01 14.91
CA ARG A 200 -5.40 10.96 15.94
C ARG A 200 -5.94 9.55 16.13
N GLN A 201 -5.87 8.72 15.09
CA GLN A 201 -6.44 7.37 15.07
C GLN A 201 -5.46 6.29 15.54
N LEU A 202 -4.14 6.53 15.48
CA LEU A 202 -3.12 5.51 15.81
C LEU A 202 -3.37 4.78 17.13
N PRO A 203 -3.72 5.45 18.26
CA PRO A 203 -3.98 4.75 19.53
C PRO A 203 -5.20 3.83 19.50
N GLN A 204 -6.10 3.98 18.53
CA GLN A 204 -7.32 3.19 18.38
C GLN A 204 -7.13 1.97 17.47
N ILE A 205 -6.00 1.89 16.77
CA ILE A 205 -5.67 0.77 15.87
C ILE A 205 -5.08 -0.35 16.73
N VAL A 206 -5.86 -1.40 16.91
CA VAL A 206 -5.54 -2.53 17.81
C VAL A 206 -5.19 -3.82 17.06
N CYS A 207 -5.43 -3.89 15.74
CA CYS A 207 -5.01 -5.06 14.96
C CYS A 207 -3.48 -5.19 14.93
N PRO A 208 -2.93 -6.41 14.78
CA PRO A 208 -1.49 -6.64 14.61
C PRO A 208 -0.89 -5.84 13.45
N VAL A 209 0.30 -5.28 13.64
CA VAL A 209 1.00 -4.48 12.60
C VAL A 209 2.45 -4.91 12.47
N LEU A 210 2.88 -5.18 11.24
CA LEU A 210 4.28 -5.33 10.81
C LEU A 210 4.64 -4.16 9.89
N ALA A 211 5.74 -3.48 10.17
CA ALA A 211 6.16 -2.30 9.40
C ALA A 211 7.64 -2.42 8.99
N PHE A 212 7.93 -1.97 7.77
CA PHE A 212 9.28 -1.96 7.18
C PHE A 212 9.69 -0.55 6.77
N ASN A 213 10.90 -0.12 7.11
CA ASN A 213 11.53 1.09 6.57
C ASN A 213 12.98 0.80 6.14
N GLY A 214 13.42 1.44 5.05
CA GLY A 214 14.82 1.42 4.60
C GLY A 214 15.57 2.66 5.11
N GLU A 215 16.81 2.50 5.57
CA GLU A 215 17.64 3.62 6.04
C GLU A 215 18.13 4.52 4.89
N GLY A 216 18.10 4.03 3.63
CA GLY A 216 18.37 4.80 2.43
C GLY A 216 17.19 5.64 1.92
N ASP A 217 16.09 5.70 2.66
CA ASP A 217 14.91 6.46 2.28
C ASP A 217 15.18 7.98 2.27
N GLN A 218 15.03 8.60 1.08
CA GLN A 218 15.21 10.04 0.88
C GLN A 218 13.86 10.78 0.69
N THR A 219 12.75 10.10 0.92
CA THR A 219 11.39 10.64 0.71
C THR A 219 10.73 10.97 2.05
N VAL A 220 10.80 10.03 2.99
CA VAL A 220 10.17 10.15 4.31
C VAL A 220 11.21 10.09 5.44
N ASP A 221 10.86 10.67 6.56
CA ASP A 221 11.63 10.56 7.79
C ASP A 221 11.38 9.16 8.41
N ILE A 222 12.40 8.32 8.38
CA ILE A 222 12.34 6.93 8.86
C ILE A 222 12.08 6.83 10.36
N ASP A 223 12.55 7.79 11.15
CA ASP A 223 12.26 7.84 12.57
C ASP A 223 10.78 8.13 12.84
N SER A 224 10.12 8.82 11.90
CA SER A 224 8.66 9.00 11.97
C SER A 224 7.88 7.73 11.65
N GLY A 225 8.47 6.77 10.93
CA GLY A 225 7.90 5.43 10.76
C GLY A 225 7.92 4.65 12.08
N ARG A 226 9.01 4.74 12.83
CA ARG A 226 9.10 4.17 14.18
C ARG A 226 8.11 4.82 15.13
N GLU A 227 8.06 6.16 15.15
CA GLU A 227 7.09 6.91 15.95
C GLU A 227 5.65 6.47 15.66
N LEU A 228 5.30 6.26 14.38
CA LEU A 228 3.99 5.77 13.97
C LEU A 228 3.67 4.44 14.64
N VAL A 229 4.58 3.47 14.54
CA VAL A 229 4.38 2.13 15.12
C VAL A 229 4.30 2.19 16.64
N ASP A 230 5.11 3.00 17.30
CA ASP A 230 5.10 3.16 18.76
C ASP A 230 3.77 3.72 19.26
N LEU A 231 3.11 4.60 18.48
CA LEU A 231 1.81 5.21 18.80
C LEU A 231 0.61 4.29 18.57
N LEU A 232 0.76 3.15 17.90
CA LEU A 232 -0.35 2.20 17.69
C LEU A 232 -0.84 1.63 19.03
N GLY A 233 -2.17 1.46 19.14
CA GLY A 233 -2.81 0.77 20.25
C GLY A 233 -2.66 -0.75 20.23
N SER A 234 -2.11 -1.32 19.16
CA SER A 234 -1.90 -2.75 19.00
C SER A 234 -0.93 -3.32 20.04
N SER A 235 -1.25 -4.51 20.56
CA SER A 235 -0.33 -5.30 21.41
C SER A 235 0.72 -6.06 20.59
N VAL A 236 0.48 -6.27 19.30
CA VAL A 236 1.41 -6.91 18.37
C VAL A 236 1.82 -5.87 17.33
N LYS A 237 2.98 -5.26 17.52
CA LYS A 237 3.54 -4.25 16.61
C LYS A 237 5.03 -4.47 16.45
N ILE A 238 5.43 -4.72 15.21
CA ILE A 238 6.79 -5.03 14.82
C ILE A 238 7.26 -3.95 13.84
N HIS A 239 8.45 -3.41 14.05
CA HIS A 239 9.09 -2.47 13.14
C HIS A 239 10.48 -2.94 12.78
N GLU A 240 10.66 -3.29 11.50
CA GLU A 240 11.94 -3.74 10.94
C GLU A 240 12.58 -2.60 10.13
N ARG A 241 13.86 -2.34 10.38
CA ARG A 241 14.68 -1.37 9.64
C ARG A 241 15.71 -2.11 8.81
N TYR A 242 15.80 -1.74 7.54
CA TYR A 242 16.77 -2.27 6.59
C TYR A 242 17.86 -1.24 6.30
N GLY A 243 19.00 -1.68 5.80
CA GLY A 243 20.20 -0.85 5.65
C GLY A 243 20.10 0.30 4.66
N LEU A 244 21.21 1.02 4.52
CA LEU A 244 21.32 2.23 3.67
C LEU A 244 21.14 1.97 2.16
N ASP A 245 21.27 0.73 1.73
CA ASP A 245 21.01 0.27 0.34
C ASP A 245 19.54 0.08 0.02
N VAL A 246 18.67 0.20 1.03
CA VAL A 246 17.21 0.07 0.88
C VAL A 246 16.55 1.44 0.86
N SER A 247 16.05 1.82 -0.32
CA SER A 247 15.39 3.11 -0.58
C SER A 247 13.90 3.10 -0.19
N HIS A 248 13.16 4.17 -0.58
CA HIS A 248 11.75 4.36 -0.21
C HIS A 248 10.80 3.29 -0.77
N VAL A 249 10.98 2.87 -2.03
CA VAL A 249 10.07 1.93 -2.69
C VAL A 249 10.48 0.50 -2.36
N LEU A 250 9.72 -0.16 -1.47
CA LEU A 250 10.09 -1.45 -0.91
C LEU A 250 9.56 -2.67 -1.68
N THR A 251 8.56 -2.48 -2.53
CA THR A 251 7.84 -3.57 -3.22
C THR A 251 8.40 -3.89 -4.60
N ARG A 252 9.36 -3.10 -5.09
CA ARG A 252 9.89 -3.19 -6.45
C ARG A 252 11.30 -3.78 -6.52
N GLU A 253 11.76 -4.00 -7.75
CA GLU A 253 13.05 -4.67 -8.05
C GLU A 253 14.27 -3.91 -7.56
N GLU A 254 14.13 -2.60 -7.45
CA GLU A 254 15.17 -1.71 -6.94
C GLU A 254 15.50 -1.96 -5.45
N ASN A 255 14.61 -2.63 -4.73
CA ASN A 255 14.86 -3.02 -3.35
C ASN A 255 15.55 -4.41 -3.30
N PRO A 256 16.83 -4.49 -2.89
CA PRO A 256 17.55 -5.77 -2.80
C PRO A 256 16.97 -6.70 -1.73
N CYS A 257 16.28 -6.16 -0.73
CA CYS A 257 15.72 -6.91 0.40
C CYS A 257 14.24 -7.27 0.24
N ARG A 258 13.62 -6.98 -0.93
CA ARG A 258 12.17 -7.18 -1.12
C ARG A 258 11.69 -8.58 -0.79
N TRP A 259 12.43 -9.61 -1.19
CA TRP A 259 12.05 -11.00 -0.94
C TRP A 259 12.03 -11.36 0.56
N SER A 260 13.00 -10.82 1.32
CA SER A 260 13.01 -10.98 2.78
C SER A 260 11.76 -10.35 3.41
N MET A 261 11.37 -9.15 2.96
CA MET A 261 10.16 -8.47 3.43
C MET A 261 8.89 -9.23 3.05
N PHE A 262 8.81 -9.76 1.83
CA PHE A 262 7.66 -10.54 1.37
C PHE A 262 7.50 -11.85 2.16
N ILE A 263 8.61 -12.55 2.40
CA ILE A 263 8.61 -13.75 3.25
C ILE A 263 8.10 -13.41 4.66
N GLN A 264 8.56 -12.31 5.25
CA GLN A 264 8.11 -11.90 6.58
C GLN A 264 6.63 -11.49 6.57
N ALA A 265 6.15 -10.80 5.53
CA ALA A 265 4.75 -10.43 5.37
C ALA A 265 3.83 -11.66 5.31
N VAL A 266 4.21 -12.68 4.53
CA VAL A 266 3.45 -13.96 4.44
C VAL A 266 3.49 -14.68 5.79
N ARG A 267 4.65 -14.80 6.42
CA ARG A 267 4.79 -15.45 7.73
C ARG A 267 3.95 -14.76 8.79
N PHE A 268 3.98 -13.44 8.83
CA PHE A 268 3.18 -12.66 9.76
C PHE A 268 1.68 -12.97 9.64
N ALA A 269 1.15 -13.02 8.42
CA ALA A 269 -0.24 -13.41 8.18
C ALA A 269 -0.52 -14.84 8.65
N GLN A 270 0.33 -15.81 8.28
CA GLN A 270 0.16 -17.23 8.63
C GLN A 270 0.29 -17.50 10.14
N GLU A 271 1.17 -16.79 10.84
CA GLU A 271 1.34 -16.94 12.30
C GLU A 271 0.15 -16.38 13.07
N LEU A 272 -0.49 -15.32 12.58
CA LEU A 272 -1.72 -14.79 13.17
C LEU A 272 -2.91 -15.72 12.98
N GLU A 273 -2.96 -16.48 11.89
CA GLU A 273 -3.99 -17.49 11.65
C GLU A 273 -3.78 -18.76 12.50
N ASN A 274 -2.53 -19.12 12.79
CA ASN A 274 -2.16 -20.34 13.49
C ASN A 274 -1.23 -20.05 14.69
N PRO A 275 -1.72 -19.42 15.77
CA PRO A 275 -0.88 -19.01 16.90
C PRO A 275 -0.17 -20.17 17.62
N GLY A 276 -0.62 -21.42 17.42
CA GLY A 276 0.03 -22.62 17.97
C GLY A 276 1.37 -22.99 17.31
N THR A 277 1.62 -22.55 16.07
CA THR A 277 2.88 -22.85 15.33
C THR A 277 4.01 -21.89 15.70
N ALA A 278 3.71 -20.70 16.17
CA ALA A 278 4.70 -19.71 16.61
C ALA A 278 5.42 -20.18 17.90
N ALA A 279 4.73 -20.82 18.84
CA ALA A 279 5.28 -21.29 20.10
C ALA A 279 6.25 -22.49 19.96
N ALA A 280 6.23 -23.22 18.86
CA ALA A 280 7.07 -24.39 18.62
C ALA A 280 8.49 -24.03 18.08
N ARG A 281 8.75 -22.78 17.68
CA ARG A 281 10.04 -22.33 17.09
C ARG A 281 10.93 -21.51 18.01
N VAL A 282 10.49 -21.23 19.23
CA VAL A 282 11.25 -20.50 20.27
C VAL A 282 11.82 -21.47 21.33
N ARG A 283 11.90 -22.78 21.04
CA ARG A 283 12.59 -23.76 21.89
C ARG A 283 13.79 -24.35 21.21
#